data_c1db583aa7901f2f16cae398a3d32447
#
_entry.id   c1db583aa7901f2f16cae398a3d32447
#
_cell.length_a   1.000
_cell.length_b   1.000
_cell.length_c   1.000
_cell.angle_alpha   90.00
_cell.angle_beta   90.00
_cell.angle_gamma   90.00
#
_symmetry.space_group_name_H-M   'P 1'
#
loop_
_entity.id
_entity.type
_entity.pdbx_description
1 polymer ?
#
loop_
_entity_poly.entity_id
_entity_poly.type
_entity_poly.pdbx_seq_one_letter_code
_entity_poly.pdbx_strand_id
1 'polypeptide(L)'
;MSYALALLVAALLLFVPGVAVLWSGGRRGWRAWGAAPPVSIALLLLTGAVGHAAASDAVHGAGAVVLAVLTAAVAGAARLIARPVEDPREPSRPRGRWWPAAAVVFGGAVVATVLGRAVGSATAWPQIHDSIFHVGATTMLVRDGSAWAGDVTAYARVPYPGGWHAVAALVTGLSGADPLTASHALLTVVVSVVWPVGVVLLARTVWGPSPAVLITAAVSAFLCYGLPYQLLTWGVVWPFLLATALLSPVLSQVLELTGLVAVAGGRRRIAAAAALPVVGAAAATVVHPAALYGLAVIGLPAVLERLARAGRHRLAVVVAAGGALAVAAAWSVRPPERLLVAGAAGGGYGALDVVALVLSTVSQHPLSAAVGALAVTAGAVLSVRAGHAWVAVGLVVPLALAASVLVLPHGVVSVLTWPWYSDVNRLRALAVVPSVLAVAAVARYVAGRAGEARALVPWGVPVAVAGLAALTLVTAAPVVSALYHPGTADRWWATPAEQDALASLADRLPRGATVAADPFRGGTFLFLHRDVTLLFPVGDPPLPSRPGAVEVAARLDRVRSDPDVCRAVFASGVTHVLTGGDANADETALGDAYAGLARVGSGTPGFTELARSGPYTLWRVDRCTP
;
A
#
# COMPACT_ATOMS: atom_id res chain seq x y z
N MET A 1 13.63 1.48 -21.08
CA MET A 1 13.78 2.84 -20.45
C MET A 1 14.23 2.69 -19.02
N SER A 2 14.90 3.69 -18.44
CA SER A 2 15.61 3.51 -17.18
C SER A 2 14.68 3.59 -15.95
N TYR A 3 14.94 2.76 -14.95
CA TYR A 3 14.34 2.83 -13.62
C TYR A 3 14.43 4.24 -12.99
N ALA A 4 15.53 4.95 -13.27
CA ALA A 4 15.72 6.32 -12.80
C ALA A 4 14.65 7.29 -13.34
N LEU A 5 14.23 7.13 -14.62
CA LEU A 5 13.14 7.96 -15.16
C LEU A 5 11.81 7.63 -14.50
N ALA A 6 11.51 6.35 -14.25
CA ALA A 6 10.30 5.96 -13.54
C ALA A 6 10.28 6.49 -12.09
N LEU A 7 11.43 6.49 -11.39
CA LEU A 7 11.58 7.13 -10.07
C LEU A 7 11.29 8.62 -10.12
N LEU A 8 11.86 9.33 -11.10
CA LEU A 8 11.63 10.77 -11.27
C LEU A 8 10.15 11.06 -11.54
N VAL A 9 9.53 10.32 -12.48
CA VAL A 9 8.10 10.47 -12.81
C VAL A 9 7.23 10.19 -11.58
N ALA A 10 7.48 9.11 -10.85
CA ALA A 10 6.74 8.79 -9.63
C ALA A 10 6.86 9.91 -8.58
N ALA A 11 8.07 10.43 -8.36
CA ALA A 11 8.28 11.54 -7.43
C ALA A 11 7.56 12.83 -7.88
N LEU A 12 7.63 13.18 -9.16
CA LEU A 12 6.94 14.35 -9.71
C LEU A 12 5.42 14.19 -9.58
N LEU A 13 4.85 13.05 -9.94
CA LEU A 13 3.42 12.80 -9.84
C LEU A 13 2.92 12.86 -8.39
N LEU A 14 3.68 12.32 -7.44
CA LEU A 14 3.26 12.30 -6.03
C LEU A 14 3.42 13.65 -5.32
N PHE A 15 4.24 14.57 -5.82
CA PHE A 15 4.49 15.82 -5.12
C PHE A 15 4.07 17.08 -5.88
N VAL A 16 4.37 17.19 -7.18
CA VAL A 16 4.22 18.45 -7.91
C VAL A 16 2.78 18.96 -7.96
N PRO A 17 1.76 18.14 -8.31
CA PRO A 17 0.38 18.63 -8.35
C PRO A 17 -0.10 19.14 -6.99
N GLY A 18 0.16 18.37 -5.93
CA GLY A 18 -0.24 18.74 -4.57
C GLY A 18 0.49 19.97 -4.05
N VAL A 19 1.80 20.09 -4.30
CA VAL A 19 2.58 21.29 -3.93
C VAL A 19 2.04 22.52 -4.65
N ALA A 20 1.72 22.44 -5.95
CA ALA A 20 1.17 23.54 -6.72
C ALA A 20 -0.16 24.05 -6.12
N VAL A 21 -1.07 23.12 -5.79
CA VAL A 21 -2.36 23.46 -5.14
C VAL A 21 -2.13 24.09 -3.76
N LEU A 22 -1.28 23.47 -2.92
CA LEU A 22 -1.05 23.91 -1.55
C LEU A 22 -0.34 25.27 -1.50
N TRP A 23 0.62 25.51 -2.40
CA TRP A 23 1.28 26.81 -2.52
C TRP A 23 0.33 27.90 -2.99
N SER A 24 -0.54 27.61 -3.95
CA SER A 24 -1.59 28.52 -4.38
C SER A 24 -2.55 28.85 -3.24
N GLY A 25 -2.83 27.87 -2.36
CA GLY A 25 -3.58 28.03 -1.12
C GLY A 25 -2.83 28.68 0.03
N GLY A 26 -1.61 29.22 -0.20
CA GLY A 26 -0.82 29.95 0.81
C GLY A 26 0.00 29.08 1.76
N ARG A 27 0.00 27.74 1.61
CA ARG A 27 0.85 26.85 2.42
C ARG A 27 2.27 26.84 1.88
N ARG A 28 3.29 26.81 2.77
CA ARG A 28 4.71 26.84 2.41
C ARG A 28 5.50 25.80 3.21
N GLY A 29 6.74 25.51 2.76
CA GLY A 29 7.67 24.64 3.46
C GLY A 29 7.10 23.26 3.76
N TRP A 30 7.34 22.74 4.95
CA TRP A 30 6.89 21.40 5.39
C TRP A 30 5.37 21.20 5.31
N ARG A 31 4.58 22.26 5.50
CA ARG A 31 3.12 22.18 5.38
C ARG A 31 2.65 21.91 3.95
N ALA A 32 3.40 22.40 2.95
CA ALA A 32 3.10 22.10 1.56
C ALA A 32 3.65 20.73 1.15
N TRP A 33 4.94 20.50 1.35
CA TRP A 33 5.59 19.25 0.92
C TRP A 33 5.03 18.02 1.64
N GLY A 34 4.81 18.11 2.96
CA GLY A 34 4.29 16.98 3.73
C GLY A 34 2.83 16.64 3.43
N ALA A 35 2.02 17.64 3.05
CA ALA A 35 0.62 17.45 2.71
C ALA A 35 0.38 17.22 1.21
N ALA A 36 1.41 17.32 0.36
CA ALA A 36 1.27 17.19 -1.10
C ALA A 36 0.85 15.79 -1.56
N PRO A 37 1.40 14.67 -1.06
CA PRO A 37 1.09 13.34 -1.59
C PRO A 37 -0.41 13.01 -1.60
N PRO A 38 -1.20 13.16 -0.50
CA PRO A 38 -2.62 12.86 -0.55
C PRO A 38 -3.41 13.75 -1.53
N VAL A 39 -3.00 15.02 -1.71
CA VAL A 39 -3.62 15.93 -2.69
C VAL A 39 -3.25 15.53 -4.12
N SER A 40 -1.99 15.20 -4.36
CA SER A 40 -1.53 14.71 -5.67
C SER A 40 -2.27 13.43 -6.06
N ILE A 41 -2.35 12.45 -5.15
CA ILE A 41 -3.05 11.18 -5.41
C ILE A 41 -4.53 11.45 -5.73
N ALA A 42 -5.20 12.35 -5.02
CA ALA A 42 -6.58 12.73 -5.35
C ALA A 42 -6.71 13.26 -6.79
N LEU A 43 -5.76 14.11 -7.22
CA LEU A 43 -5.74 14.63 -8.59
C LEU A 43 -5.44 13.56 -9.62
N LEU A 44 -4.54 12.62 -9.33
CA LEU A 44 -4.23 11.47 -10.19
C LEU A 44 -5.44 10.55 -10.36
N LEU A 45 -6.14 10.24 -9.27
CA LEU A 45 -7.35 9.43 -9.31
C LEU A 45 -8.49 10.14 -10.07
N LEU A 46 -8.60 11.45 -9.90
CA LEU A 46 -9.56 12.26 -10.67
C LEU A 46 -9.20 12.31 -12.16
N THR A 47 -7.90 12.34 -12.49
CA THR A 47 -7.43 12.24 -13.88
C THR A 47 -7.90 10.95 -14.53
N GLY A 48 -7.75 9.81 -13.83
CA GLY A 48 -8.28 8.52 -14.31
C GLY A 48 -9.79 8.51 -14.48
N ALA A 49 -10.54 9.10 -13.53
CA ALA A 49 -11.99 9.19 -13.60
C ALA A 49 -12.47 10.06 -14.78
N VAL A 50 -11.81 11.20 -15.02
CA VAL A 50 -12.12 12.09 -16.18
C VAL A 50 -11.77 11.39 -17.49
N GLY A 51 -10.62 10.70 -17.57
CA GLY A 51 -10.24 9.94 -18.75
C GLY A 51 -11.26 8.84 -19.08
N HIS A 52 -11.69 8.09 -18.07
CA HIS A 52 -12.72 7.06 -18.21
C HIS A 52 -14.05 7.65 -18.70
N ALA A 53 -14.53 8.73 -18.05
CA ALA A 53 -15.78 9.39 -18.44
C ALA A 53 -15.73 9.99 -19.86
N ALA A 54 -14.56 10.41 -20.32
CA ALA A 54 -14.33 10.93 -21.66
C ALA A 54 -14.00 9.85 -22.71
N ALA A 55 -13.96 8.57 -22.31
CA ALA A 55 -13.49 7.44 -23.13
C ALA A 55 -12.15 7.74 -23.81
N SER A 56 -11.23 8.41 -23.09
CA SER A 56 -9.92 8.85 -23.59
C SER A 56 -8.79 8.05 -22.97
N ASP A 57 -7.69 7.89 -23.72
CA ASP A 57 -6.47 7.30 -23.21
C ASP A 57 -5.83 8.21 -22.15
N ALA A 58 -6.06 7.86 -20.88
CA ALA A 58 -5.52 8.60 -19.75
C ALA A 58 -4.06 8.25 -19.42
N VAL A 59 -3.55 7.14 -19.95
CA VAL A 59 -2.20 6.62 -19.63
C VAL A 59 -1.14 7.18 -20.56
N HIS A 60 -1.40 7.21 -21.89
CA HIS A 60 -0.40 7.49 -22.92
C HIS A 60 -0.36 8.94 -23.42
N GLY A 61 -0.59 9.92 -22.56
CA GLY A 61 -0.38 11.33 -22.90
C GLY A 61 -1.54 12.26 -22.60
N ALA A 62 -2.78 11.91 -22.92
CA ALA A 62 -3.96 12.75 -22.57
C ALA A 62 -4.06 12.93 -21.06
N GLY A 63 -3.69 11.93 -20.25
CA GLY A 63 -3.68 12.02 -18.79
C GLY A 63 -2.77 13.12 -18.25
N ALA A 64 -1.60 13.35 -18.85
CA ALA A 64 -0.71 14.43 -18.42
C ALA A 64 -1.35 15.80 -18.62
N VAL A 65 -2.06 15.98 -19.74
CA VAL A 65 -2.79 17.23 -20.05
C VAL A 65 -3.96 17.40 -19.07
N VAL A 66 -4.76 16.35 -18.86
CA VAL A 66 -5.88 16.38 -17.90
C VAL A 66 -5.37 16.69 -16.49
N LEU A 67 -4.29 16.04 -16.04
CA LEU A 67 -3.67 16.32 -14.75
C LEU A 67 -3.21 17.77 -14.62
N ALA A 68 -2.56 18.31 -15.65
CA ALA A 68 -2.11 19.71 -15.66
C ALA A 68 -3.29 20.67 -15.56
N VAL A 69 -4.36 20.46 -16.35
CA VAL A 69 -5.57 21.27 -16.32
C VAL A 69 -6.27 21.19 -14.97
N LEU A 70 -6.48 20.00 -14.43
CA LEU A 70 -7.08 19.80 -13.10
C LEU A 70 -6.24 20.47 -12.00
N THR A 71 -4.91 20.30 -12.06
CA THR A 71 -4.00 20.94 -11.11
C THR A 71 -4.11 22.45 -11.18
N ALA A 72 -4.10 23.03 -12.38
CA ALA A 72 -4.23 24.48 -12.59
C ALA A 72 -5.60 25.00 -12.10
N ALA A 73 -6.69 24.29 -12.41
CA ALA A 73 -8.04 24.66 -11.97
C ALA A 73 -8.18 24.64 -10.45
N VAL A 74 -7.73 23.56 -9.79
CA VAL A 74 -7.79 23.44 -8.34
C VAL A 74 -6.84 24.41 -7.65
N ALA A 75 -5.65 24.67 -8.20
CA ALA A 75 -4.71 25.68 -7.71
C ALA A 75 -5.28 27.10 -7.85
N GLY A 76 -5.95 27.40 -8.97
CA GLY A 76 -6.68 28.64 -9.19
C GLY A 76 -7.80 28.85 -8.16
N ALA A 77 -8.63 27.82 -7.95
CA ALA A 77 -9.69 27.85 -6.94
C ALA A 77 -9.11 28.03 -5.52
N ALA A 78 -8.03 27.29 -5.19
CA ALA A 78 -7.35 27.42 -3.91
C ALA A 78 -6.85 28.85 -3.69
N ARG A 79 -6.29 29.52 -4.72
CA ARG A 79 -5.82 30.91 -4.65
C ARG A 79 -6.95 31.91 -4.41
N LEU A 80 -8.13 31.67 -5.01
CA LEU A 80 -9.30 32.56 -4.84
C LEU A 80 -9.91 32.42 -3.43
N ILE A 81 -9.87 31.23 -2.85
CA ILE A 81 -10.46 30.94 -1.54
C ILE A 81 -9.50 31.27 -0.40
N ALA A 82 -8.18 31.10 -0.62
CA ALA A 82 -7.18 31.25 0.41
C ALA A 82 -6.86 32.71 0.72
N ARG A 83 -6.97 33.05 2.01
CA ARG A 83 -6.21 34.19 2.56
C ARG A 83 -4.88 33.65 3.08
N PRO A 84 -3.75 34.42 2.94
CA PRO A 84 -2.48 34.01 3.48
C PRO A 84 -2.62 33.64 4.97
N VAL A 85 -2.32 32.40 5.31
CA VAL A 85 -2.26 31.98 6.71
C VAL A 85 -0.83 32.24 7.16
N GLU A 86 -0.60 33.39 7.78
CA GLU A 86 0.64 33.60 8.54
C GLU A 86 0.68 32.58 9.70
N ASP A 87 1.73 31.79 9.77
CA ASP A 87 1.97 30.89 10.90
C ASP A 87 2.71 31.71 11.99
N PRO A 88 2.03 32.07 13.11
CA PRO A 88 2.68 32.79 14.20
C PRO A 88 3.84 31.99 14.83
N ARG A 89 3.92 30.68 14.52
CA ARG A 89 4.95 29.77 15.03
C ARG A 89 6.10 29.56 14.05
N GLU A 90 6.08 30.20 12.87
CA GLU A 90 7.19 30.10 11.94
C GLU A 90 8.23 31.18 12.33
N PRO A 91 9.28 30.79 13.05
CA PRO A 91 10.30 31.74 13.44
C PRO A 91 10.97 32.28 12.17
N SER A 92 11.15 33.61 12.13
CA SER A 92 11.94 34.28 11.11
C SER A 92 13.33 33.67 11.06
N ARG A 93 13.59 32.78 10.10
CA ARG A 93 14.87 32.14 9.74
C ARG A 93 15.63 31.42 10.89
N PRO A 94 15.17 30.25 11.37
CA PRO A 94 15.99 29.44 12.27
C PRO A 94 17.18 28.84 11.51
N ARG A 95 18.38 28.91 12.08
CA ARG A 95 19.56 28.15 11.64
C ARG A 95 19.20 26.65 11.66
N GLY A 96 19.50 25.89 10.59
CA GLY A 96 19.26 24.46 10.53
C GLY A 96 17.88 24.03 10.00
N ARG A 97 17.10 24.90 9.37
CA ARG A 97 15.78 24.61 8.77
C ARG A 97 15.79 23.47 7.71
N TRP A 98 16.93 23.24 7.07
CA TRP A 98 17.10 22.22 6.03
C TRP A 98 17.50 20.84 6.56
N TRP A 99 18.02 20.74 7.80
CA TRP A 99 18.47 19.48 8.38
C TRP A 99 17.42 18.35 8.37
N PRO A 100 16.12 18.59 8.69
CA PRO A 100 15.12 17.54 8.58
C PRO A 100 14.92 17.05 7.14
N ALA A 101 15.03 17.94 6.14
CA ALA A 101 14.97 17.54 4.73
C ALA A 101 16.19 16.72 4.34
N ALA A 102 17.39 17.09 4.79
CA ALA A 102 18.59 16.31 4.58
C ALA A 102 18.49 14.92 5.23
N ALA A 103 17.89 14.81 6.43
CA ALA A 103 17.66 13.52 7.09
C ALA A 103 16.69 12.63 6.31
N VAL A 104 15.62 13.19 5.73
CA VAL A 104 14.71 12.46 4.84
C VAL A 104 15.43 11.99 3.58
N VAL A 105 16.14 12.89 2.89
CA VAL A 105 16.81 12.56 1.63
C VAL A 105 17.92 11.54 1.86
N PHE A 106 18.77 11.75 2.86
CA PHE A 106 19.86 10.82 3.17
C PHE A 106 19.35 9.47 3.65
N GLY A 107 18.45 9.44 4.64
CA GLY A 107 17.86 8.21 5.15
C GLY A 107 17.10 7.45 4.05
N GLY A 108 16.30 8.16 3.25
CA GLY A 108 15.60 7.60 2.10
C GLY A 108 16.53 7.02 1.05
N ALA A 109 17.64 7.72 0.72
CA ALA A 109 18.65 7.24 -0.22
C ALA A 109 19.35 5.96 0.30
N VAL A 110 19.68 5.90 1.59
CA VAL A 110 20.27 4.70 2.22
C VAL A 110 19.29 3.52 2.11
N VAL A 111 18.04 3.72 2.50
CA VAL A 111 17.00 2.67 2.44
C VAL A 111 16.76 2.23 1.01
N ALA A 112 16.59 3.16 0.07
CA ALA A 112 16.41 2.84 -1.35
C ALA A 112 17.60 2.05 -1.93
N THR A 113 18.83 2.42 -1.54
CA THR A 113 20.04 1.72 -2.00
C THR A 113 20.13 0.31 -1.43
N VAL A 114 19.89 0.14 -0.12
CA VAL A 114 20.00 -1.18 0.53
C VAL A 114 18.89 -2.11 0.05
N LEU A 115 17.64 -1.64 -0.02
CA LEU A 115 16.53 -2.44 -0.52
C LEU A 115 16.66 -2.71 -2.02
N GLY A 116 17.12 -1.73 -2.80
CA GLY A 116 17.38 -1.93 -4.24
C GLY A 116 18.43 -3.01 -4.51
N ARG A 117 19.48 -3.09 -3.66
CA ARG A 117 20.46 -4.19 -3.73
C ARG A 117 19.87 -5.53 -3.32
N ALA A 118 18.97 -5.55 -2.34
CA ALA A 118 18.28 -6.77 -1.91
C ALA A 118 17.34 -7.30 -3.00
N VAL A 119 16.67 -6.42 -3.74
CA VAL A 119 15.83 -6.74 -4.91
C VAL A 119 16.67 -7.18 -6.11
N GLY A 120 17.88 -6.64 -6.27
CA GLY A 120 18.84 -6.96 -7.33
C GLY A 120 18.58 -6.27 -8.67
N SER A 121 17.36 -6.35 -9.21
CA SER A 121 16.98 -5.72 -10.48
C SER A 121 15.60 -5.05 -10.39
N ALA A 122 15.41 -3.96 -11.13
CA ALA A 122 14.10 -3.32 -11.24
C ALA A 122 13.05 -4.21 -11.94
N THR A 123 13.48 -5.23 -12.67
CA THR A 123 12.64 -6.23 -13.33
C THR A 123 12.56 -7.55 -12.56
N ALA A 124 13.15 -7.64 -11.37
CA ALA A 124 13.02 -8.83 -10.52
C ALA A 124 11.59 -8.93 -9.96
N TRP A 125 11.03 -10.13 -9.99
CA TRP A 125 9.68 -10.40 -9.50
C TRP A 125 9.70 -10.78 -8.03
N PRO A 126 8.88 -10.14 -7.18
CA PRO A 126 8.61 -10.68 -5.86
C PRO A 126 7.82 -11.98 -6.03
N GLN A 127 8.36 -13.08 -5.50
CA GLN A 127 7.81 -14.43 -5.67
C GLN A 127 6.68 -14.67 -4.67
N ILE A 128 5.56 -13.98 -4.89
CA ILE A 128 4.36 -14.07 -4.06
C ILE A 128 3.12 -13.71 -4.90
N HIS A 129 2.00 -14.34 -4.60
CA HIS A 129 0.71 -14.22 -5.27
C HIS A 129 0.27 -12.76 -5.54
N ASP A 130 0.29 -11.89 -4.52
CA ASP A 130 -0.22 -10.52 -4.64
C ASP A 130 0.58 -9.68 -5.65
N SER A 131 1.87 -9.98 -5.86
CA SER A 131 2.69 -9.26 -6.83
C SER A 131 2.20 -9.48 -8.27
N ILE A 132 1.84 -10.72 -8.58
CA ILE A 132 1.32 -11.11 -9.90
C ILE A 132 0.00 -10.39 -10.16
N PHE A 133 -0.87 -10.36 -9.15
CA PHE A 133 -2.12 -9.62 -9.21
C PHE A 133 -1.89 -8.12 -9.44
N HIS A 134 -1.03 -7.48 -8.64
CA HIS A 134 -0.81 -6.04 -8.75
C HIS A 134 -0.20 -5.63 -10.09
N VAL A 135 0.80 -6.35 -10.56
CA VAL A 135 1.42 -6.04 -11.85
C VAL A 135 0.48 -6.39 -13.01
N GLY A 136 -0.25 -7.51 -12.91
CA GLY A 136 -1.26 -7.91 -13.91
C GLY A 136 -2.36 -6.86 -14.07
N ALA A 137 -2.94 -6.40 -12.96
CA ALA A 137 -3.96 -5.35 -12.98
C ALA A 137 -3.43 -4.02 -13.54
N THR A 138 -2.20 -3.64 -13.18
CA THR A 138 -1.55 -2.45 -13.75
C THR A 138 -1.32 -2.63 -15.26
N THR A 139 -0.88 -3.81 -15.70
CA THR A 139 -0.66 -4.13 -17.13
C THR A 139 -1.95 -4.02 -17.92
N MET A 140 -3.08 -4.51 -17.37
CA MET A 140 -4.39 -4.36 -17.99
C MET A 140 -4.75 -2.88 -18.17
N LEU A 141 -4.66 -2.08 -17.10
CA LEU A 141 -4.94 -0.64 -17.16
C LEU A 141 -4.11 0.07 -18.23
N VAL A 142 -2.82 -0.25 -18.33
CA VAL A 142 -1.92 0.33 -19.33
C VAL A 142 -2.33 -0.05 -20.75
N ARG A 143 -2.68 -1.32 -21.01
CA ARG A 143 -3.13 -1.80 -22.33
C ARG A 143 -4.44 -1.15 -22.76
N ASP A 144 -5.35 -0.98 -21.80
CA ASP A 144 -6.65 -0.36 -22.05
C ASP A 144 -6.57 1.18 -22.13
N GLY A 145 -5.37 1.77 -21.93
CA GLY A 145 -5.19 3.22 -21.84
C GLY A 145 -5.92 3.84 -20.64
N SER A 146 -6.35 3.05 -19.66
CA SER A 146 -7.13 3.48 -18.51
C SER A 146 -6.26 3.73 -17.29
N ALA A 147 -6.55 4.83 -16.58
CA ALA A 147 -6.09 5.09 -15.22
C ALA A 147 -7.26 5.13 -14.22
N TRP A 148 -8.42 4.57 -14.57
CA TRP A 148 -9.57 4.51 -13.69
C TRP A 148 -9.44 3.37 -12.68
N ALA A 149 -9.42 3.73 -11.39
CA ALA A 149 -9.28 2.74 -10.30
C ALA A 149 -10.38 1.67 -10.29
N GLY A 150 -11.58 1.98 -10.81
CA GLY A 150 -12.71 1.04 -10.88
C GLY A 150 -12.48 -0.12 -11.86
N ASP A 151 -11.66 0.06 -12.90
CA ASP A 151 -11.43 -0.96 -13.93
C ASP A 151 -10.65 -2.18 -13.39
N VAL A 152 -9.92 -2.03 -12.28
CA VAL A 152 -9.25 -3.16 -11.60
C VAL A 152 -10.24 -4.24 -11.18
N THR A 153 -11.50 -3.87 -10.88
CA THR A 153 -12.57 -4.83 -10.60
C THR A 153 -12.84 -5.77 -11.77
N ALA A 154 -12.66 -5.31 -13.02
CA ALA A 154 -12.83 -6.17 -14.21
C ALA A 154 -11.74 -7.25 -14.29
N TYR A 155 -10.50 -6.93 -13.89
CA TYR A 155 -9.41 -7.90 -13.80
C TYR A 155 -9.61 -8.88 -12.64
N ALA A 156 -9.88 -8.36 -11.44
CA ALA A 156 -10.07 -9.15 -10.23
C ALA A 156 -11.37 -10.00 -10.25
N ARG A 157 -12.40 -9.55 -11.01
CA ARG A 157 -13.76 -10.10 -10.99
C ARG A 157 -14.46 -10.05 -9.62
N VAL A 158 -13.86 -9.26 -8.70
CA VAL A 158 -14.41 -8.90 -7.38
C VAL A 158 -14.13 -7.42 -7.14
N PRO A 159 -14.93 -6.71 -6.34
CA PRO A 159 -14.61 -5.33 -5.98
C PRO A 159 -13.22 -5.23 -5.34
N TYR A 160 -12.32 -4.47 -5.97
CA TYR A 160 -10.95 -4.32 -5.52
C TYR A 160 -10.52 -2.83 -5.53
N PRO A 161 -9.78 -2.34 -4.51
CA PRO A 161 -9.29 -0.97 -4.46
C PRO A 161 -8.18 -0.75 -5.49
N GLY A 162 -8.50 -0.06 -6.58
CA GLY A 162 -7.59 0.12 -7.72
C GLY A 162 -6.68 1.35 -7.66
N GLY A 163 -6.70 2.14 -6.57
CA GLY A 163 -5.98 3.41 -6.54
C GLY A 163 -4.46 3.30 -6.71
N TRP A 164 -3.83 2.27 -6.15
CA TRP A 164 -2.41 1.99 -6.40
C TRP A 164 -2.14 1.74 -7.88
N HIS A 165 -2.93 0.87 -8.49
CA HIS A 165 -2.78 0.43 -9.88
C HIS A 165 -2.97 1.60 -10.86
N ALA A 166 -3.94 2.47 -10.59
CA ALA A 166 -4.17 3.69 -11.36
C ALA A 166 -2.94 4.62 -11.35
N VAL A 167 -2.33 4.82 -10.17
CA VAL A 167 -1.09 5.62 -10.06
C VAL A 167 0.08 4.92 -10.76
N ALA A 168 0.23 3.61 -10.58
CA ALA A 168 1.28 2.83 -11.24
C ALA A 168 1.14 2.85 -12.77
N ALA A 169 -0.10 2.77 -13.31
CA ALA A 169 -0.37 2.89 -14.73
C ALA A 169 0.04 4.25 -15.30
N LEU A 170 -0.24 5.35 -14.57
CA LEU A 170 0.23 6.69 -14.96
C LEU A 170 1.76 6.81 -14.92
N VAL A 171 2.43 6.20 -13.92
CA VAL A 171 3.90 6.16 -13.90
C VAL A 171 4.43 5.37 -15.10
N THR A 172 3.83 4.22 -15.42
CA THR A 172 4.17 3.40 -16.60
C THR A 172 4.04 4.20 -17.88
N GLY A 173 2.89 4.79 -18.14
CA GLY A 173 2.62 5.52 -19.39
C GLY A 173 3.51 6.75 -19.58
N LEU A 174 3.75 7.51 -18.52
CA LEU A 174 4.56 8.74 -18.59
C LEU A 174 6.07 8.47 -18.57
N SER A 175 6.53 7.37 -17.98
CA SER A 175 7.95 7.00 -17.99
C SER A 175 8.31 6.09 -19.15
N GLY A 176 7.34 5.37 -19.72
CA GLY A 176 7.55 4.30 -20.70
C GLY A 176 8.28 3.08 -20.11
N ALA A 177 8.36 2.97 -18.78
CA ALA A 177 8.85 1.76 -18.12
C ALA A 177 7.78 0.66 -18.18
N ASP A 178 8.17 -0.60 -18.00
CA ASP A 178 7.22 -1.69 -17.83
C ASP A 178 6.47 -1.55 -16.47
N PRO A 179 5.28 -2.16 -16.31
CA PRO A 179 4.45 -2.03 -15.11
C PRO A 179 5.13 -2.49 -13.81
N LEU A 180 6.02 -3.49 -13.86
CA LEU A 180 6.76 -3.96 -12.70
C LEU A 180 7.82 -2.94 -12.27
N THR A 181 8.64 -2.47 -13.22
CA THR A 181 9.63 -1.40 -13.00
C THR A 181 8.96 -0.12 -12.47
N ALA A 182 7.82 0.28 -13.04
CA ALA A 182 7.05 1.43 -12.58
C ALA A 182 6.51 1.23 -11.15
N SER A 183 6.03 0.04 -10.81
CA SER A 183 5.58 -0.31 -9.46
C SER A 183 6.73 -0.27 -8.45
N HIS A 184 7.91 -0.79 -8.79
CA HIS A 184 9.10 -0.69 -7.93
C HIS A 184 9.56 0.76 -7.73
N ALA A 185 9.51 1.57 -8.78
CA ALA A 185 9.85 2.99 -8.71
C ALA A 185 8.88 3.74 -7.79
N LEU A 186 7.57 3.52 -7.97
CA LEU A 186 6.52 4.09 -7.12
C LEU A 186 6.72 3.67 -5.66
N LEU A 187 6.93 2.37 -5.41
CA LEU A 187 7.18 1.81 -4.09
C LEU A 187 8.39 2.45 -3.41
N THR A 188 9.50 2.60 -4.16
CA THR A 188 10.71 3.22 -3.65
C THR A 188 10.46 4.68 -3.22
N VAL A 189 9.72 5.46 -4.02
CA VAL A 189 9.37 6.85 -3.65
C VAL A 189 8.44 6.87 -2.43
N VAL A 190 7.50 5.95 -2.34
CA VAL A 190 6.59 5.86 -1.17
C VAL A 190 7.37 5.59 0.11
N VAL A 191 8.24 4.59 0.10
CA VAL A 191 9.01 4.17 1.28
C VAL A 191 10.05 5.19 1.68
N SER A 192 10.81 5.72 0.70
CA SER A 192 11.97 6.56 0.99
C SER A 192 11.66 8.06 1.11
N VAL A 193 10.50 8.53 0.59
CA VAL A 193 10.17 9.96 0.59
C VAL A 193 8.78 10.24 1.16
N VAL A 194 7.71 9.64 0.62
CA VAL A 194 6.33 9.96 1.04
C VAL A 194 6.11 9.66 2.52
N TRP A 195 6.49 8.47 2.97
CA TRP A 195 6.34 8.05 4.35
C TRP A 195 7.11 8.96 5.33
N PRO A 196 8.45 9.17 5.20
CA PRO A 196 9.18 9.99 6.15
C PRO A 196 8.77 11.48 6.09
N VAL A 197 8.43 12.02 4.93
CA VAL A 197 7.93 13.41 4.82
C VAL A 197 6.59 13.57 5.54
N GLY A 198 5.71 12.59 5.42
CA GLY A 198 4.41 12.57 6.12
C GLY A 198 4.56 12.58 7.64
N VAL A 199 5.44 11.72 8.20
CA VAL A 199 5.64 11.68 9.66
C VAL A 199 6.36 12.91 10.19
N VAL A 200 7.26 13.52 9.41
CA VAL A 200 7.89 14.80 9.78
C VAL A 200 6.83 15.91 9.88
N LEU A 201 5.89 15.97 8.92
CA LEU A 201 4.77 16.92 8.99
C LEU A 201 3.92 16.69 10.25
N LEU A 202 3.59 15.44 10.55
CA LEU A 202 2.78 15.10 11.71
C LEU A 202 3.51 15.42 13.02
N ALA A 203 4.81 15.07 13.13
CA ALA A 203 5.63 15.41 14.28
C ALA A 203 5.74 16.93 14.48
N ARG A 204 5.89 17.71 13.39
CA ARG A 204 5.85 19.16 13.43
C ARG A 204 4.52 19.70 13.97
N THR A 205 3.41 19.10 13.55
CA THR A 205 2.06 19.52 13.98
C THR A 205 1.82 19.25 15.45
N VAL A 206 2.33 18.14 15.97
CA VAL A 206 2.16 17.70 17.36
C VAL A 206 3.18 18.32 18.31
N TRP A 207 4.46 18.25 17.95
CA TRP A 207 5.58 18.61 18.82
C TRP A 207 6.22 19.96 18.52
N GLY A 208 5.88 20.58 17.38
CA GLY A 208 6.47 21.85 16.94
C GLY A 208 7.73 21.68 16.05
N PRO A 209 8.37 22.80 15.65
CA PRO A 209 9.38 22.83 14.59
C PRO A 209 10.83 22.61 15.05
N SER A 210 11.07 21.98 16.21
CA SER A 210 12.44 21.70 16.70
C SER A 210 13.21 20.79 15.72
N PRO A 211 14.39 21.17 15.23
CA PRO A 211 15.18 20.35 14.30
C PRO A 211 15.46 18.95 14.84
N ALA A 212 15.87 18.80 16.11
CA ALA A 212 16.15 17.50 16.72
C ALA A 212 14.91 16.60 16.72
N VAL A 213 13.73 17.15 17.01
CA VAL A 213 12.44 16.41 16.97
C VAL A 213 12.11 15.95 15.57
N LEU A 214 12.25 16.84 14.57
CA LEU A 214 11.90 16.53 13.18
C LEU A 214 12.88 15.55 12.54
N ILE A 215 14.16 15.64 12.85
CA ILE A 215 15.16 14.66 12.40
C ILE A 215 14.90 13.30 13.06
N THR A 216 14.61 13.29 14.38
CA THR A 216 14.22 12.05 15.06
C THR A 216 13.01 11.42 14.40
N ALA A 217 11.97 12.18 14.06
CA ALA A 217 10.82 11.67 13.33
C ALA A 217 11.21 11.11 11.96
N ALA A 218 12.05 11.82 11.19
CA ALA A 218 12.51 11.37 9.88
C ALA A 218 13.26 10.04 9.94
N VAL A 219 14.19 9.87 10.89
CA VAL A 219 14.96 8.61 11.02
C VAL A 219 14.13 7.50 11.68
N SER A 220 13.20 7.83 12.57
CA SER A 220 12.27 6.86 13.18
C SER A 220 11.32 6.23 12.16
N ALA A 221 11.07 6.91 11.03
CA ALA A 221 10.33 6.33 9.91
C ALA A 221 10.97 5.03 9.38
N PHE A 222 12.27 4.87 9.56
CA PHE A 222 13.04 3.70 9.13
C PHE A 222 13.44 2.77 10.29
N LEU A 223 13.11 3.12 11.52
CA LEU A 223 13.34 2.28 12.69
C LEU A 223 12.34 1.14 12.76
N CYS A 224 11.05 1.45 12.52
CA CYS A 224 10.00 0.49 12.79
C CYS A 224 9.86 -0.52 11.63
N TYR A 225 9.97 -1.83 11.98
CA TYR A 225 9.86 -2.91 11.00
C TYR A 225 8.43 -3.07 10.46
N GLY A 226 7.40 -2.85 11.29
CA GLY A 226 6.00 -3.01 10.90
C GLY A 226 5.59 -2.14 9.70
N LEU A 227 6.25 -1.01 9.49
CA LEU A 227 6.12 -0.12 8.33
C LEU A 227 7.47 0.59 8.12
N PRO A 228 8.12 0.50 6.95
CA PRO A 228 7.61 -0.09 5.71
C PRO A 228 7.93 -1.59 5.51
N TYR A 229 8.94 -2.15 6.18
CA TYR A 229 9.59 -3.41 5.80
C TYR A 229 8.63 -4.60 5.81
N GLN A 230 7.80 -4.73 6.84
CA GLN A 230 6.83 -5.81 6.92
C GLN A 230 5.85 -5.80 5.75
N LEU A 231 5.37 -4.62 5.34
CA LEU A 231 4.42 -4.50 4.23
C LEU A 231 5.07 -4.68 2.85
N LEU A 232 6.41 -4.65 2.78
CA LEU A 232 7.16 -5.00 1.57
C LEU A 232 7.28 -6.51 1.39
N THR A 233 7.29 -7.28 2.48
CA THR A 233 7.61 -8.71 2.47
C THR A 233 6.41 -9.61 2.75
N TRP A 234 5.38 -9.09 3.40
CA TRP A 234 4.15 -9.81 3.67
C TRP A 234 3.10 -9.49 2.60
N GLY A 235 2.87 -10.43 1.68
CA GLY A 235 1.88 -10.29 0.62
C GLY A 235 2.14 -9.15 -0.37
N VAL A 236 3.30 -8.45 -0.28
CA VAL A 236 3.60 -7.21 -1.04
C VAL A 236 2.38 -6.27 -1.12
N VAL A 237 1.77 -6.01 0.01
CA VAL A 237 0.51 -5.23 0.13
C VAL A 237 0.71 -3.75 -0.19
N TRP A 238 1.23 -3.47 -1.38
CA TRP A 238 1.59 -2.13 -1.87
C TRP A 238 0.46 -1.09 -1.75
N PRO A 239 -0.81 -1.42 -2.09
CA PRO A 239 -1.90 -0.47 -1.91
C PRO A 239 -2.08 -0.08 -0.44
N PHE A 240 -2.03 -1.04 0.48
CA PHE A 240 -2.16 -0.78 1.92
C PHE A 240 -0.96 0.00 2.48
N LEU A 241 0.26 -0.27 1.99
CA LEU A 241 1.46 0.47 2.37
C LEU A 241 1.34 1.94 1.97
N LEU A 242 0.98 2.25 0.72
CA LEU A 242 0.75 3.62 0.28
C LEU A 242 -0.34 4.29 1.11
N ALA A 243 -1.50 3.65 1.28
CA ALA A 243 -2.60 4.19 2.05
C ALA A 243 -2.21 4.50 3.51
N THR A 244 -1.42 3.62 4.15
CA THR A 244 -0.92 3.82 5.52
C THR A 244 0.11 4.94 5.59
N ALA A 245 0.98 5.09 4.58
CA ALA A 245 1.92 6.21 4.49
C ALA A 245 1.20 7.58 4.41
N LEU A 246 -0.02 7.61 3.81
CA LEU A 246 -0.84 8.81 3.74
C LEU A 246 -1.54 9.16 5.05
N LEU A 247 -1.65 8.25 6.02
CA LEU A 247 -2.33 8.53 7.30
C LEU A 247 -1.68 9.69 8.05
N SER A 248 -0.35 9.77 8.07
CA SER A 248 0.39 10.82 8.78
C SER A 248 0.07 12.23 8.27
N PRO A 249 0.15 12.54 6.96
CA PRO A 249 -0.22 13.85 6.46
C PRO A 249 -1.72 14.15 6.60
N VAL A 250 -2.61 13.16 6.41
CA VAL A 250 -4.05 13.35 6.60
C VAL A 250 -4.38 13.64 8.06
N LEU A 251 -3.80 12.89 9.01
CA LEU A 251 -3.97 13.14 10.44
C LEU A 251 -3.44 14.51 10.86
N SER A 252 -2.32 14.97 10.29
CA SER A 252 -1.82 16.33 10.50
C SER A 252 -2.86 17.38 10.11
N GLN A 253 -3.53 17.21 8.97
CA GLN A 253 -4.58 18.12 8.49
C GLN A 253 -5.85 18.04 9.35
N VAL A 254 -6.24 16.84 9.82
CA VAL A 254 -7.33 16.64 10.78
C VAL A 254 -7.04 17.40 12.08
N LEU A 255 -5.81 17.32 12.60
CA LEU A 255 -5.41 18.04 13.81
C LEU A 255 -5.40 19.56 13.62
N GLU A 256 -4.97 20.06 12.46
CA GLU A 256 -5.03 21.49 12.12
C GLU A 256 -6.50 21.96 12.08
N LEU A 257 -7.39 21.23 11.39
CA LEU A 257 -8.82 21.51 11.33
C LEU A 257 -9.44 21.54 12.73
N THR A 258 -9.18 20.50 13.54
CA THR A 258 -9.70 20.39 14.90
C THR A 258 -9.24 21.57 15.76
N GLY A 259 -7.99 22.05 15.56
CA GLY A 259 -7.49 23.25 16.23
C GLY A 259 -8.26 24.51 15.87
N LEU A 260 -8.62 24.69 14.60
CA LEU A 260 -9.45 25.81 14.15
C LEU A 260 -10.86 25.74 14.73
N VAL A 261 -11.45 24.56 14.78
CA VAL A 261 -12.78 24.33 15.37
C VAL A 261 -12.75 24.60 16.90
N ALA A 262 -11.68 24.18 17.56
CA ALA A 262 -11.51 24.37 19.00
C ALA A 262 -11.51 25.85 19.41
N VAL A 263 -10.86 26.72 18.61
CA VAL A 263 -10.79 28.18 18.87
C VAL A 263 -11.95 28.96 18.23
N ALA A 264 -13.01 28.29 17.78
CA ALA A 264 -14.14 28.91 17.08
C ALA A 264 -13.75 29.77 15.87
N GLY A 265 -12.82 29.29 15.07
CA GLY A 265 -12.43 29.93 13.81
C GLY A 265 -13.64 30.22 12.91
N GLY A 266 -13.56 31.28 12.10
CA GLY A 266 -14.67 31.68 11.21
C GLY A 266 -15.11 30.55 10.26
N ARG A 267 -16.41 30.40 10.00
CA ARG A 267 -17.02 29.31 9.21
C ARG A 267 -16.31 29.07 7.86
N ARG A 268 -15.94 30.15 7.14
CA ARG A 268 -15.23 30.03 5.85
C ARG A 268 -13.84 29.42 6.01
N ARG A 269 -13.11 29.76 7.08
CA ARG A 269 -11.77 29.17 7.36
C ARG A 269 -11.87 27.70 7.73
N ILE A 270 -12.86 27.33 8.53
CA ILE A 270 -13.13 25.92 8.89
C ILE A 270 -13.49 25.13 7.63
N ALA A 271 -14.40 25.64 6.78
CA ALA A 271 -14.80 24.96 5.53
C ALA A 271 -13.60 24.76 4.58
N ALA A 272 -12.79 25.79 4.38
CA ALA A 272 -11.59 25.69 3.53
C ALA A 272 -10.55 24.72 4.11
N ALA A 273 -10.38 24.69 5.45
CA ALA A 273 -9.48 23.76 6.11
C ALA A 273 -9.98 22.32 6.10
N ALA A 274 -11.31 22.10 6.08
CA ALA A 274 -11.92 20.77 6.03
C ALA A 274 -11.72 20.06 4.69
N ALA A 275 -11.57 20.79 3.59
CA ALA A 275 -11.39 20.21 2.27
C ALA A 275 -10.17 19.29 2.19
N LEU A 276 -9.04 19.66 2.79
CA LEU A 276 -7.79 18.90 2.70
C LEU A 276 -7.84 17.53 3.39
N PRO A 277 -8.26 17.41 4.68
CA PRO A 277 -8.36 16.09 5.30
C PRO A 277 -9.44 15.21 4.65
N VAL A 278 -10.54 15.80 4.13
CA VAL A 278 -11.58 15.06 3.42
C VAL A 278 -11.03 14.50 2.10
N VAL A 279 -10.40 15.33 1.29
CA VAL A 279 -9.78 14.92 0.02
C VAL A 279 -8.67 13.89 0.26
N GLY A 280 -7.84 14.11 1.27
CA GLY A 280 -6.76 13.19 1.62
C GLY A 280 -7.27 11.84 2.14
N ALA A 281 -8.31 11.84 2.98
CA ALA A 281 -8.95 10.61 3.46
C ALA A 281 -9.62 9.85 2.32
N ALA A 282 -10.33 10.55 1.42
CA ALA A 282 -10.93 9.94 0.23
C ALA A 282 -9.88 9.30 -0.68
N ALA A 283 -8.78 10.02 -0.97
CA ALA A 283 -7.68 9.49 -1.76
C ALA A 283 -7.07 8.22 -1.12
N ALA A 284 -6.78 8.26 0.18
CA ALA A 284 -6.25 7.10 0.90
C ALA A 284 -7.22 5.91 0.90
N THR A 285 -8.54 6.17 0.97
CA THR A 285 -9.60 5.15 0.93
C THR A 285 -9.71 4.48 -0.44
N VAL A 286 -9.60 5.24 -1.54
CA VAL A 286 -9.60 4.68 -2.91
C VAL A 286 -8.33 3.87 -3.16
N VAL A 287 -7.19 4.27 -2.56
CA VAL A 287 -5.97 3.48 -2.59
C VAL A 287 -6.15 2.17 -1.81
N HIS A 288 -6.69 2.23 -0.58
CA HIS A 288 -7.05 1.05 0.21
C HIS A 288 -8.05 1.40 1.33
N PRO A 289 -9.25 0.79 1.36
CA PRO A 289 -10.34 1.17 2.29
C PRO A 289 -9.96 1.06 3.77
N ALA A 290 -9.06 0.15 4.14
CA ALA A 290 -8.59 0.01 5.52
C ALA A 290 -7.91 1.28 6.07
N ALA A 291 -7.47 2.21 5.20
CA ALA A 291 -6.92 3.49 5.63
C ALA A 291 -7.95 4.34 6.40
N LEU A 292 -9.22 4.32 5.99
CA LEU A 292 -10.28 5.05 6.68
C LEU A 292 -10.44 4.56 8.13
N TYR A 293 -10.44 3.24 8.31
CA TYR A 293 -10.51 2.64 9.66
C TYR A 293 -9.23 2.89 10.46
N GLY A 294 -8.06 2.85 9.81
CA GLY A 294 -6.78 3.23 10.43
C GLY A 294 -6.78 4.68 10.89
N LEU A 295 -7.30 5.60 10.05
CA LEU A 295 -7.46 7.00 10.41
C LEU A 295 -8.45 7.18 11.58
N ALA A 296 -9.52 6.41 11.63
CA ALA A 296 -10.47 6.43 12.74
C ALA A 296 -9.82 5.94 14.04
N VAL A 297 -9.11 4.81 14.01
CA VAL A 297 -8.47 4.22 15.20
C VAL A 297 -7.42 5.17 15.80
N ILE A 298 -6.60 5.84 14.98
CA ILE A 298 -5.55 6.74 15.46
C ILE A 298 -6.08 8.17 15.62
N GLY A 299 -6.92 8.64 14.70
CA GLY A 299 -7.34 10.03 14.61
C GLY A 299 -8.49 10.40 15.54
N LEU A 300 -9.46 9.49 15.73
CA LEU A 300 -10.61 9.79 16.59
C LEU A 300 -10.18 10.11 18.04
N PRO A 301 -9.32 9.34 18.71
CA PRO A 301 -8.80 9.70 20.03
C PRO A 301 -8.13 11.09 20.05
N ALA A 302 -7.37 11.43 18.99
CA ALA A 302 -6.70 12.72 18.89
C ALA A 302 -7.68 13.89 18.76
N VAL A 303 -8.74 13.73 17.97
CA VAL A 303 -9.81 14.73 17.81
C VAL A 303 -10.56 14.93 19.12
N LEU A 304 -11.00 13.83 19.77
CA LEU A 304 -11.76 13.86 21.01
C LEU A 304 -10.96 14.54 22.13
N GLU A 305 -9.71 14.15 22.30
CA GLU A 305 -8.82 14.75 23.29
C GLU A 305 -8.62 16.25 23.05
N ARG A 306 -8.44 16.68 21.81
CA ARG A 306 -8.25 18.09 21.48
C ARG A 306 -9.50 18.92 21.69
N LEU A 307 -10.68 18.40 21.33
CA LEU A 307 -11.98 19.06 21.59
C LEU A 307 -12.28 19.15 23.09
N ALA A 308 -12.03 18.08 23.83
CA ALA A 308 -12.25 18.04 25.28
C ALA A 308 -11.38 19.08 25.99
N ARG A 309 -10.09 19.17 25.66
CA ARG A 309 -9.17 20.19 26.22
C ARG A 309 -9.54 21.63 25.85
N ALA A 310 -10.18 21.82 24.72
CA ALA A 310 -10.70 23.12 24.32
C ALA A 310 -12.06 23.46 24.96
N GLY A 311 -12.57 22.63 25.90
CA GLY A 311 -13.87 22.81 26.51
C GLY A 311 -15.06 22.53 25.58
N ARG A 312 -14.84 21.95 24.41
CA ARG A 312 -15.89 21.63 23.43
C ARG A 312 -16.50 20.25 23.65
N HIS A 313 -16.88 19.94 24.90
CA HIS A 313 -17.35 18.61 25.30
C HIS A 313 -18.56 18.14 24.50
N ARG A 314 -19.55 19.01 24.25
CA ARG A 314 -20.75 18.66 23.45
C ARG A 314 -20.36 18.21 22.04
N LEU A 315 -19.43 18.92 21.41
CA LEU A 315 -18.93 18.55 20.08
C LEU A 315 -18.13 17.24 20.13
N ALA A 316 -17.32 17.02 21.17
CA ALA A 316 -16.62 15.76 21.38
C ALA A 316 -17.60 14.57 21.47
N VAL A 317 -18.70 14.73 22.22
CA VAL A 317 -19.76 13.70 22.32
C VAL A 317 -20.42 13.45 20.96
N VAL A 318 -20.76 14.50 20.19
CA VAL A 318 -21.34 14.35 18.84
C VAL A 318 -20.38 13.62 17.90
N VAL A 319 -19.09 13.96 17.94
CA VAL A 319 -18.05 13.29 17.11
C VAL A 319 -17.88 11.84 17.55
N ALA A 320 -17.87 11.54 18.85
CA ALA A 320 -17.79 10.17 19.36
C ALA A 320 -19.00 9.33 18.94
N ALA A 321 -20.22 9.88 19.09
CA ALA A 321 -21.46 9.21 18.69
C ALA A 321 -21.52 8.98 17.17
N GLY A 322 -21.13 9.99 16.37
CA GLY A 322 -21.03 9.87 14.92
C GLY A 322 -20.00 8.82 14.49
N GLY A 323 -18.85 8.77 15.16
CA GLY A 323 -17.83 7.73 14.94
C GLY A 323 -18.34 6.33 15.28
N ALA A 324 -19.01 6.17 16.41
CA ALA A 324 -19.61 4.89 16.81
C ALA A 324 -20.70 4.44 15.82
N LEU A 325 -21.55 5.37 15.36
CA LEU A 325 -22.57 5.08 14.35
C LEU A 325 -21.94 4.69 13.01
N ALA A 326 -20.88 5.37 12.57
CA ALA A 326 -20.15 5.04 11.35
C ALA A 326 -19.51 3.65 11.42
N VAL A 327 -18.93 3.29 12.58
CA VAL A 327 -18.42 1.94 12.83
C VAL A 327 -19.56 0.93 12.77
N ALA A 328 -20.68 1.16 13.45
CA ALA A 328 -21.83 0.24 13.41
C ALA A 328 -22.40 0.06 11.99
N ALA A 329 -22.50 1.15 11.22
CA ALA A 329 -22.93 1.09 9.82
C ALA A 329 -21.95 0.30 8.96
N ALA A 330 -20.64 0.51 9.13
CA ALA A 330 -19.62 -0.27 8.43
C ALA A 330 -19.67 -1.76 8.77
N TRP A 331 -19.98 -2.10 10.03
CA TRP A 331 -20.18 -3.49 10.47
C TRP A 331 -21.37 -4.16 9.80
N SER A 332 -22.46 -3.41 9.53
CA SER A 332 -23.66 -3.95 8.89
C SER A 332 -23.46 -4.34 7.43
N VAL A 333 -22.46 -3.75 6.77
CA VAL A 333 -22.12 -4.03 5.34
C VAL A 333 -20.85 -4.86 5.18
N ARG A 334 -20.39 -5.52 6.25
CA ARG A 334 -19.18 -6.36 6.18
C ARG A 334 -19.34 -7.47 5.13
N PRO A 335 -18.28 -7.81 4.38
CA PRO A 335 -18.31 -8.92 3.44
C PRO A 335 -18.56 -10.26 4.15
N PRO A 336 -19.09 -11.28 3.45
CA PRO A 336 -19.23 -12.63 4.01
C PRO A 336 -17.90 -13.16 4.54
N GLU A 337 -17.94 -13.91 5.64
CA GLU A 337 -16.73 -14.42 6.34
C GLU A 337 -15.75 -15.16 5.42
N ARG A 338 -16.27 -15.91 4.42
CA ARG A 338 -15.46 -16.59 3.41
C ARG A 338 -14.51 -15.69 2.60
N LEU A 339 -14.80 -14.38 2.53
CA LEU A 339 -13.95 -13.38 1.87
C LEU A 339 -13.00 -12.67 2.84
N LEU A 340 -13.11 -12.95 4.14
CA LEU A 340 -12.34 -12.30 5.20
C LEU A 340 -11.23 -13.21 5.78
N VAL A 341 -11.14 -14.45 5.32
CA VAL A 341 -10.32 -15.51 5.90
C VAL A 341 -9.00 -15.68 5.15
N ALA A 342 -8.29 -14.62 4.89
CA ALA A 342 -6.90 -14.74 4.46
C ALA A 342 -5.98 -14.69 5.70
N GLY A 343 -5.64 -15.85 6.27
CA GLY A 343 -4.49 -15.98 7.16
C GLY A 343 -4.76 -15.95 8.68
N ALA A 344 -5.98 -16.09 9.14
CA ALA A 344 -6.24 -16.20 10.57
C ALA A 344 -6.09 -17.65 11.06
N ALA A 345 -4.89 -18.05 11.40
CA ALA A 345 -4.68 -19.14 12.36
C ALA A 345 -5.16 -18.64 13.74
N GLY A 346 -6.48 -18.64 13.96
CA GLY A 346 -7.05 -18.24 15.25
C GLY A 346 -6.76 -19.28 16.31
N GLY A 347 -6.07 -18.87 17.38
CA GLY A 347 -5.90 -19.65 18.61
C GLY A 347 -4.67 -20.56 18.63
N GLY A 348 -3.98 -20.53 19.75
CA GLY A 348 -2.78 -21.37 20.00
C GLY A 348 -1.54 -20.58 20.36
N TYR A 349 -1.57 -19.27 20.21
CA TYR A 349 -0.46 -18.39 20.58
C TYR A 349 -0.60 -17.92 22.03
N GLY A 350 0.53 -17.82 22.73
CA GLY A 350 0.60 -17.45 24.15
C GLY A 350 1.10 -16.02 24.37
N ALA A 351 1.29 -15.66 25.63
CA ALA A 351 1.78 -14.34 26.02
C ALA A 351 3.15 -13.98 25.40
N LEU A 352 4.03 -14.97 25.21
CA LEU A 352 5.34 -14.77 24.61
C LEU A 352 5.23 -14.36 23.13
N ASP A 353 4.27 -14.90 22.40
CA ASP A 353 4.02 -14.54 21.00
C ASP A 353 3.51 -13.09 20.90
N VAL A 354 2.67 -12.66 21.84
CA VAL A 354 2.23 -11.25 21.92
C VAL A 354 3.42 -10.32 22.21
N VAL A 355 4.32 -10.71 23.12
CA VAL A 355 5.54 -9.94 23.39
C VAL A 355 6.42 -9.88 22.14
N ALA A 356 6.63 -11.01 21.48
CA ALA A 356 7.39 -11.08 20.22
C ALA A 356 6.77 -10.21 19.14
N LEU A 357 5.43 -10.19 19.01
CA LEU A 357 4.70 -9.32 18.11
C LEU A 357 5.01 -7.83 18.37
N VAL A 358 4.92 -7.39 19.62
CA VAL A 358 5.18 -5.99 20.00
C VAL A 358 6.63 -5.60 19.69
N LEU A 359 7.59 -6.42 20.08
CA LEU A 359 9.01 -6.18 19.84
C LEU A 359 9.34 -6.17 18.34
N SER A 360 8.83 -7.15 17.59
CA SER A 360 9.07 -7.26 16.15
C SER A 360 8.36 -6.18 15.33
N THR A 361 7.37 -5.49 15.89
CA THR A 361 6.77 -4.30 15.26
C THR A 361 7.81 -3.18 15.17
N VAL A 362 8.67 -3.06 16.18
CA VAL A 362 9.76 -2.08 16.18
C VAL A 362 10.95 -2.57 15.35
N SER A 363 11.43 -3.81 15.58
CA SER A 363 12.55 -4.35 14.81
C SER A 363 12.62 -5.86 14.88
N GLN A 364 13.22 -6.48 13.85
CA GLN A 364 13.62 -7.88 13.86
C GLN A 364 15.03 -8.06 14.52
N HIS A 365 15.82 -7.00 14.62
CA HIS A 365 17.13 -7.05 15.30
C HIS A 365 16.93 -6.94 16.81
N PRO A 366 17.42 -7.89 17.65
CA PRO A 366 17.09 -7.96 19.08
C PRO A 366 17.41 -6.68 19.86
N LEU A 367 18.60 -6.09 19.65
CA LEU A 367 18.98 -4.85 20.31
C LEU A 367 18.08 -3.68 19.89
N SER A 368 17.82 -3.55 18.58
CA SER A 368 16.97 -2.50 18.06
C SER A 368 15.52 -2.66 18.52
N ALA A 369 15.03 -3.90 18.62
CA ALA A 369 13.69 -4.21 19.15
C ALA A 369 13.58 -3.81 20.63
N ALA A 370 14.52 -4.22 21.48
CA ALA A 370 14.48 -3.94 22.91
C ALA A 370 14.63 -2.43 23.20
N VAL A 371 15.68 -1.80 22.69
CA VAL A 371 15.95 -0.37 22.94
C VAL A 371 14.90 0.50 22.25
N GLY A 372 14.48 0.16 21.04
CA GLY A 372 13.43 0.86 20.32
C GLY A 372 12.07 0.77 21.03
N ALA A 373 11.68 -0.42 21.54
CA ALA A 373 10.46 -0.59 22.32
C ALA A 373 10.49 0.22 23.63
N LEU A 374 11.64 0.27 24.30
CA LEU A 374 11.81 1.14 25.48
C LEU A 374 11.65 2.61 25.11
N ALA A 375 12.24 3.06 23.97
CA ALA A 375 12.09 4.43 23.49
C ALA A 375 10.64 4.77 23.13
N VAL A 376 9.92 3.84 22.46
CA VAL A 376 8.48 3.99 22.14
C VAL A 376 7.66 4.08 23.43
N THR A 377 7.89 3.18 24.39
CA THR A 377 7.15 3.16 25.68
C THR A 377 7.41 4.43 26.48
N ALA A 378 8.67 4.82 26.67
CA ALA A 378 9.04 6.05 27.34
C ALA A 378 8.42 7.27 26.64
N GLY A 379 8.48 7.32 25.33
CA GLY A 379 7.90 8.37 24.52
C GLY A 379 6.36 8.42 24.62
N ALA A 380 5.68 7.28 24.70
CA ALA A 380 4.24 7.22 24.93
C ALA A 380 3.88 7.81 26.30
N VAL A 381 4.63 7.46 27.36
CA VAL A 381 4.46 8.05 28.70
C VAL A 381 4.72 9.55 28.68
N LEU A 382 5.78 10.01 28.03
CA LEU A 382 6.07 11.44 27.86
C LEU A 382 4.98 12.17 27.07
N SER A 383 4.39 11.50 26.07
CA SER A 383 3.25 12.04 25.30
C SER A 383 2.03 12.25 26.16
N VAL A 384 1.69 11.28 27.03
CA VAL A 384 0.59 11.41 28.00
C VAL A 384 0.85 12.59 28.95
N ARG A 385 2.07 12.68 29.51
CA ARG A 385 2.46 13.80 30.41
C ARG A 385 2.43 15.15 29.71
N ALA A 386 2.73 15.20 28.42
CA ALA A 386 2.63 16.41 27.60
C ALA A 386 1.21 16.74 27.16
N GLY A 387 0.24 15.92 27.58
CA GLY A 387 -1.15 16.08 27.22
C GLY A 387 -1.48 15.58 25.80
N HIS A 388 -0.85 14.55 25.31
CA HIS A 388 -1.15 13.89 24.05
C HIS A 388 -1.36 12.38 24.28
N ALA A 389 -2.33 12.06 25.18
CA ALA A 389 -2.65 10.68 25.54
C ALA A 389 -3.10 9.84 24.33
N TRP A 390 -3.67 10.50 23.31
CA TRP A 390 -4.07 9.85 22.07
C TRP A 390 -2.92 9.12 21.37
N VAL A 391 -1.65 9.54 21.57
CA VAL A 391 -0.48 8.86 21.00
C VAL A 391 -0.34 7.47 21.62
N ALA A 392 -0.51 7.36 22.94
CA ALA A 392 -0.50 6.07 23.64
C ALA A 392 -1.71 5.20 23.26
N VAL A 393 -2.90 5.77 23.14
CA VAL A 393 -4.11 5.06 22.70
C VAL A 393 -3.93 4.55 21.27
N GLY A 394 -3.44 5.41 20.34
CA GLY A 394 -3.17 5.05 18.95
C GLY A 394 -2.08 3.99 18.79
N LEU A 395 -1.19 3.82 19.77
CA LEU A 395 -0.21 2.74 19.83
C LEU A 395 -0.83 1.45 20.35
N VAL A 396 -1.55 1.54 21.48
CA VAL A 396 -2.05 0.36 22.19
C VAL A 396 -3.19 -0.32 21.44
N VAL A 397 -4.13 0.45 20.87
CA VAL A 397 -5.31 -0.13 20.21
C VAL A 397 -4.96 -1.00 19.00
N PRO A 398 -4.15 -0.57 18.02
CA PRO A 398 -3.76 -1.42 16.92
C PRO A 398 -2.96 -2.67 17.36
N LEU A 399 -2.09 -2.54 18.37
CA LEU A 399 -1.33 -3.68 18.90
C LEU A 399 -2.25 -4.66 19.64
N ALA A 400 -3.24 -4.17 20.38
CA ALA A 400 -4.24 -5.02 21.03
C ALA A 400 -5.11 -5.75 20.00
N LEU A 401 -5.52 -5.08 18.92
CA LEU A 401 -6.23 -5.72 17.81
C LEU A 401 -5.34 -6.78 17.13
N ALA A 402 -4.06 -6.49 16.90
CA ALA A 402 -3.12 -7.46 16.34
C ALA A 402 -2.91 -8.67 17.28
N ALA A 403 -2.77 -8.42 18.58
CA ALA A 403 -2.68 -9.48 19.58
C ALA A 403 -3.97 -10.32 19.66
N SER A 404 -5.14 -9.69 19.52
CA SER A 404 -6.42 -10.41 19.51
C SER A 404 -6.51 -11.44 18.38
N VAL A 405 -5.90 -11.15 17.21
CA VAL A 405 -5.83 -12.11 16.09
C VAL A 405 -5.05 -13.37 16.47
N LEU A 406 -4.04 -13.24 17.32
CA LEU A 406 -3.22 -14.38 17.76
C LEU A 406 -3.92 -15.24 18.82
N VAL A 407 -4.64 -14.60 19.77
CA VAL A 407 -5.07 -15.28 21.00
C VAL A 407 -6.55 -15.58 21.08
N LEU A 408 -7.40 -14.90 20.31
CA LEU A 408 -8.86 -15.06 20.41
C LEU A 408 -9.41 -15.98 19.31
N PRO A 409 -10.56 -16.64 19.55
CA PRO A 409 -11.23 -17.44 18.54
C PRO A 409 -11.59 -16.62 17.30
N HIS A 410 -11.45 -17.24 16.12
CA HIS A 410 -11.59 -16.59 14.82
C HIS A 410 -12.91 -15.80 14.65
N GLY A 411 -14.04 -16.35 15.07
CA GLY A 411 -15.35 -15.68 14.94
C GLY A 411 -15.46 -14.36 15.71
N VAL A 412 -14.75 -14.20 16.84
CA VAL A 412 -14.70 -12.94 17.61
C VAL A 412 -13.76 -11.95 16.92
N VAL A 413 -12.60 -12.44 16.48
CA VAL A 413 -11.55 -11.64 15.84
C VAL A 413 -12.02 -11.08 14.53
N SER A 414 -12.68 -11.87 13.68
CA SER A 414 -13.17 -11.44 12.38
C SER A 414 -14.15 -10.28 12.49
N VAL A 415 -14.95 -10.23 13.55
CA VAL A 415 -15.87 -9.10 13.80
C VAL A 415 -15.11 -7.81 14.09
N LEU A 416 -14.01 -7.86 14.85
CA LEU A 416 -13.25 -6.67 15.27
C LEU A 416 -12.25 -6.19 14.23
N THR A 417 -11.66 -7.12 13.45
CA THR A 417 -10.48 -6.86 12.63
C THR A 417 -10.71 -7.03 11.12
N TRP A 418 -11.95 -7.30 10.69
CA TRP A 418 -12.30 -7.49 9.28
C TRP A 418 -11.83 -6.35 8.34
N PRO A 419 -11.80 -5.06 8.72
CA PRO A 419 -11.34 -4.02 7.83
C PRO A 419 -9.89 -4.21 7.37
N TRP A 420 -9.13 -4.97 8.15
CA TRP A 420 -7.73 -5.33 7.87
C TRP A 420 -7.57 -6.80 7.53
N TYR A 421 -8.66 -7.50 7.14
CA TYR A 421 -8.67 -8.94 6.77
C TYR A 421 -8.19 -9.84 7.92
N SER A 422 -8.36 -9.42 9.17
CA SER A 422 -7.83 -10.10 10.36
C SER A 422 -6.32 -10.39 10.27
N ASP A 423 -5.58 -9.52 9.57
CA ASP A 423 -4.15 -9.66 9.32
C ASP A 423 -3.34 -8.89 10.38
N VAL A 424 -2.56 -9.65 11.16
CA VAL A 424 -1.66 -9.15 12.20
C VAL A 424 -0.69 -8.08 11.66
N ASN A 425 -0.18 -8.27 10.45
CA ASN A 425 0.84 -7.39 9.86
C ASN A 425 0.26 -6.03 9.44
N ARG A 426 -0.96 -6.02 8.93
CA ARG A 426 -1.67 -4.77 8.64
C ARG A 426 -2.03 -4.01 9.90
N LEU A 427 -2.45 -4.70 10.94
CA LEU A 427 -2.82 -4.08 12.23
C LEU A 427 -1.60 -3.48 12.93
N ARG A 428 -0.48 -4.21 13.04
CA ARG A 428 0.74 -3.68 13.66
C ARG A 428 1.38 -2.53 12.88
N ALA A 429 1.23 -2.50 11.56
CA ALA A 429 1.71 -1.38 10.75
C ALA A 429 1.06 -0.04 11.14
N LEU A 430 -0.21 -0.05 11.57
CA LEU A 430 -0.90 1.14 12.06
C LEU A 430 -0.25 1.70 13.33
N ALA A 431 0.27 0.84 14.23
CA ALA A 431 0.93 1.25 15.46
C ALA A 431 2.25 2.00 15.19
N VAL A 432 2.82 1.89 13.99
CA VAL A 432 4.08 2.57 13.65
C VAL A 432 3.91 4.09 13.59
N VAL A 433 2.77 4.62 13.13
CA VAL A 433 2.51 6.07 13.08
C VAL A 433 2.64 6.71 14.47
N PRO A 434 1.92 6.26 15.52
CA PRO A 434 2.10 6.78 16.87
C PRO A 434 3.45 6.41 17.49
N SER A 435 4.09 5.29 17.10
CA SER A 435 5.44 4.93 17.58
C SER A 435 6.47 5.99 17.20
N VAL A 436 6.45 6.46 15.95
CA VAL A 436 7.36 7.55 15.49
C VAL A 436 7.12 8.82 16.30
N LEU A 437 5.87 9.18 16.59
CA LEU A 437 5.54 10.34 17.43
C LEU A 437 6.03 10.17 18.88
N ALA A 438 5.94 8.96 19.43
CA ALA A 438 6.43 8.64 20.77
C ALA A 438 7.96 8.80 20.83
N VAL A 439 8.70 8.25 19.86
CA VAL A 439 10.16 8.44 19.81
C VAL A 439 10.54 9.92 19.65
N ALA A 440 9.80 10.69 18.85
CA ALA A 440 9.98 12.12 18.71
C ALA A 440 9.70 12.91 20.02
N ALA A 441 8.78 12.40 20.89
CA ALA A 441 8.54 12.98 22.20
C ALA A 441 9.75 12.84 23.15
N VAL A 442 10.52 11.74 23.02
CA VAL A 442 11.79 11.59 23.76
C VAL A 442 12.76 12.68 23.36
N ALA A 443 12.94 12.93 22.05
CA ALA A 443 13.80 14.00 21.56
C ALA A 443 13.36 15.38 22.06
N ARG A 444 12.04 15.64 22.07
CA ARG A 444 11.47 16.87 22.61
C ARG A 444 11.78 17.04 24.10
N TYR A 445 11.60 15.98 24.88
CA TYR A 445 11.86 16.00 26.33
C TYR A 445 13.34 16.28 26.62
N VAL A 446 14.25 15.58 25.92
CA VAL A 446 15.70 15.78 26.06
C VAL A 446 16.10 17.21 25.67
N ALA A 447 15.58 17.71 24.54
CA ALA A 447 15.85 19.07 24.08
C ALA A 447 15.36 20.13 25.09
N GLY A 448 14.20 19.93 25.72
CA GLY A 448 13.66 20.84 26.74
C GLY A 448 14.45 20.84 28.05
N ARG A 449 15.20 19.75 28.33
CA ARG A 449 16.02 19.62 29.55
C ARG A 449 17.48 20.06 29.37
N ALA A 450 17.98 20.12 28.14
CA ALA A 450 19.39 20.31 27.85
C ALA A 450 19.92 21.74 28.21
N GLY A 451 19.04 22.75 28.18
CA GLY A 451 19.45 24.15 28.35
C GLY A 451 20.43 24.63 27.27
N GLU A 452 20.76 25.92 27.26
CA GLU A 452 21.67 26.50 26.25
C GLU A 452 23.12 25.99 26.37
N ALA A 453 23.55 25.66 27.59
CA ALA A 453 24.93 25.24 27.89
C ALA A 453 25.27 23.83 27.33
N ARG A 454 24.27 23.05 26.90
CA ARG A 454 24.43 21.66 26.42
C ARG A 454 23.85 21.48 25.03
N ALA A 455 24.19 22.33 24.09
CA ALA A 455 23.66 22.39 22.73
C ALA A 455 23.77 21.07 21.93
N LEU A 456 24.71 20.18 22.26
CA LEU A 456 24.91 18.89 21.58
C LEU A 456 24.01 17.75 22.11
N VAL A 457 23.49 17.84 23.35
CA VAL A 457 22.70 16.77 23.98
C VAL A 457 21.44 16.41 23.18
N PRO A 458 20.67 17.35 22.61
CA PRO A 458 19.52 17.03 21.80
C PRO A 458 19.81 16.19 20.55
N TRP A 459 21.05 16.24 20.04
CA TRP A 459 21.48 15.51 18.85
C TRP A 459 21.80 14.04 19.12
N GLY A 460 22.02 13.66 20.39
CA GLY A 460 22.24 12.26 20.77
C GLY A 460 21.05 11.36 20.43
N VAL A 461 19.81 11.87 20.56
CA VAL A 461 18.60 11.08 20.29
C VAL A 461 18.48 10.71 18.80
N PRO A 462 18.50 11.64 17.83
CA PRO A 462 18.42 11.27 16.42
C PRO A 462 19.57 10.38 15.95
N VAL A 463 20.80 10.56 16.50
CA VAL A 463 21.95 9.71 16.18
C VAL A 463 21.71 8.27 16.69
N ALA A 464 21.28 8.11 17.94
CA ALA A 464 20.96 6.77 18.49
C ALA A 464 19.85 6.08 17.70
N VAL A 465 18.79 6.81 17.36
CA VAL A 465 17.66 6.28 16.55
C VAL A 465 18.15 5.91 15.15
N ALA A 466 19.04 6.69 14.53
CA ALA A 466 19.61 6.33 13.23
C ALA A 466 20.45 5.04 13.29
N GLY A 467 21.20 4.83 14.36
CA GLY A 467 21.92 3.56 14.59
C GLY A 467 20.97 2.37 14.73
N LEU A 468 19.89 2.53 15.50
CA LEU A 468 18.86 1.48 15.64
C LEU A 468 18.14 1.22 14.31
N ALA A 469 17.83 2.25 13.53
CA ALA A 469 17.23 2.11 12.20
C ALA A 469 18.15 1.37 11.22
N ALA A 470 19.45 1.62 11.28
CA ALA A 470 20.44 0.88 10.49
C ALA A 470 20.45 -0.61 10.84
N LEU A 471 20.38 -0.98 12.14
CA LEU A 471 20.26 -2.38 12.58
C LEU A 471 18.97 -3.03 12.08
N THR A 472 17.85 -2.30 12.11
CA THR A 472 16.58 -2.79 11.54
C THR A 472 16.71 -3.04 10.04
N LEU A 473 17.33 -2.12 9.30
CA LEU A 473 17.52 -2.24 7.84
C LEU A 473 18.41 -3.44 7.47
N VAL A 474 19.47 -3.69 8.26
CA VAL A 474 20.36 -4.86 8.08
C VAL A 474 19.60 -6.17 8.21
N THR A 475 18.62 -6.27 9.12
CA THR A 475 17.78 -7.47 9.26
C THR A 475 16.63 -7.53 8.25
N ALA A 476 16.15 -6.40 7.77
CA ALA A 476 15.07 -6.34 6.77
C ALA A 476 15.55 -6.72 5.36
N ALA A 477 16.77 -6.32 4.99
CA ALA A 477 17.29 -6.54 3.64
C ALA A 477 17.36 -8.02 3.21
N PRO A 478 17.83 -8.99 4.05
CA PRO A 478 17.78 -10.40 3.70
C PRO A 478 16.37 -10.95 3.51
N VAL A 479 15.40 -10.47 4.30
CA VAL A 479 13.99 -10.89 4.17
C VAL A 479 13.41 -10.39 2.84
N VAL A 480 13.70 -9.15 2.46
CA VAL A 480 13.35 -8.63 1.13
C VAL A 480 14.03 -9.45 0.04
N SER A 481 15.34 -9.73 0.16
CA SER A 481 16.06 -10.52 -0.83
C SER A 481 15.46 -11.92 -1.02
N ALA A 482 15.09 -12.58 0.06
CA ALA A 482 14.48 -13.93 0.01
C ALA A 482 13.12 -13.94 -0.72
N LEU A 483 12.40 -12.82 -0.72
CA LEU A 483 11.15 -12.69 -1.46
C LEU A 483 11.39 -12.66 -2.98
N TYR A 484 12.48 -12.05 -3.43
CA TYR A 484 12.81 -11.91 -4.86
C TYR A 484 13.69 -13.06 -5.37
N HIS A 485 14.44 -13.70 -4.47
CA HIS A 485 15.40 -14.76 -4.76
C HIS A 485 15.21 -15.92 -3.78
N PRO A 486 14.10 -16.67 -3.89
CA PRO A 486 13.85 -17.82 -3.02
C PRO A 486 14.98 -18.84 -3.09
N GLY A 487 15.35 -19.39 -1.93
CA GLY A 487 16.41 -20.40 -1.83
C GLY A 487 15.99 -21.82 -2.27
N THR A 488 14.68 -22.07 -2.44
CA THR A 488 14.11 -23.37 -2.80
C THR A 488 13.22 -23.25 -4.04
N ALA A 489 13.22 -24.27 -4.89
CA ALA A 489 12.52 -24.27 -6.18
C ALA A 489 11.01 -24.15 -6.02
N ASP A 490 10.42 -24.76 -5.00
CA ASP A 490 8.98 -24.76 -4.70
C ASP A 490 8.39 -23.40 -4.32
N ARG A 491 9.27 -22.40 -4.06
CA ARG A 491 8.85 -21.03 -3.73
C ARG A 491 8.86 -20.07 -4.93
N TRP A 492 9.29 -20.52 -6.09
CA TRP A 492 9.22 -19.73 -7.30
C TRP A 492 7.83 -19.84 -7.94
N TRP A 493 7.26 -18.72 -8.31
CA TRP A 493 6.07 -18.66 -9.18
C TRP A 493 6.43 -18.84 -10.64
N ALA A 494 7.56 -18.34 -11.07
CA ALA A 494 8.25 -18.65 -12.30
C ALA A 494 9.71 -18.20 -12.17
N THR A 495 10.64 -19.11 -12.40
CA THR A 495 12.07 -18.80 -12.49
C THR A 495 12.35 -17.91 -13.69
N PRO A 496 13.49 -17.19 -13.75
CA PRO A 496 13.85 -16.40 -14.94
C PRO A 496 13.82 -17.22 -16.23
N ALA A 497 14.30 -18.46 -16.21
CA ALA A 497 14.29 -19.34 -17.38
C ALA A 497 12.86 -19.73 -17.81
N GLU A 498 11.96 -19.92 -16.86
CA GLU A 498 10.54 -20.16 -17.13
C GLU A 498 9.85 -18.92 -17.69
N GLN A 499 10.17 -17.73 -17.21
CA GLN A 499 9.66 -16.48 -17.75
C GLN A 499 10.09 -16.28 -19.21
N ASP A 500 11.36 -16.58 -19.56
CA ASP A 500 11.84 -16.55 -20.94
C ASP A 500 11.10 -17.58 -21.82
N ALA A 501 10.85 -18.77 -21.28
CA ALA A 501 10.08 -19.80 -21.96
C ALA A 501 8.63 -19.34 -22.22
N LEU A 502 7.98 -18.76 -21.22
CA LEU A 502 6.62 -18.22 -21.34
C LEU A 502 6.54 -17.06 -22.33
N ALA A 503 7.54 -16.18 -22.36
CA ALA A 503 7.64 -15.11 -23.34
C ALA A 503 7.67 -15.66 -24.77
N SER A 504 8.49 -16.69 -25.02
CA SER A 504 8.60 -17.33 -26.34
C SER A 504 7.30 -18.03 -26.78
N LEU A 505 6.54 -18.60 -25.85
CA LEU A 505 5.22 -19.21 -26.11
C LEU A 505 4.14 -18.14 -26.32
N ALA A 506 4.21 -17.04 -25.60
CA ALA A 506 3.29 -15.92 -25.75
C ALA A 506 3.32 -15.36 -27.19
N ASP A 507 4.48 -15.33 -27.85
CA ASP A 507 4.63 -14.90 -29.25
C ASP A 507 3.87 -15.80 -30.25
N ARG A 508 3.56 -17.03 -29.88
CA ARG A 508 2.77 -17.97 -30.69
C ARG A 508 1.26 -17.79 -30.55
N LEU A 509 0.83 -17.04 -29.55
CA LEU A 509 -0.60 -16.79 -29.30
C LEU A 509 -1.12 -15.68 -30.22
N PRO A 510 -2.32 -15.83 -30.81
CA PRO A 510 -2.99 -14.72 -31.46
C PRO A 510 -3.40 -13.66 -30.41
N ARG A 511 -3.42 -12.38 -30.83
CA ARG A 511 -3.95 -11.32 -29.96
C ARG A 511 -5.40 -11.59 -29.61
N GLY A 512 -5.78 -11.32 -28.36
CA GLY A 512 -7.14 -11.56 -27.88
C GLY A 512 -7.48 -13.03 -27.61
N ALA A 513 -6.51 -13.94 -27.71
CA ALA A 513 -6.74 -15.34 -27.35
C ALA A 513 -7.14 -15.48 -25.89
N THR A 514 -8.13 -16.34 -25.59
CA THR A 514 -8.44 -16.73 -24.23
C THR A 514 -7.67 -18.00 -23.88
N VAL A 515 -6.83 -17.91 -22.85
CA VAL A 515 -5.94 -19.00 -22.43
C VAL A 515 -6.36 -19.53 -21.07
N ALA A 516 -6.55 -20.85 -20.96
CA ALA A 516 -6.63 -21.54 -19.69
C ALA A 516 -5.22 -21.99 -19.28
N ALA A 517 -4.73 -21.51 -18.18
CA ALA A 517 -3.43 -21.83 -17.62
C ALA A 517 -3.54 -21.94 -16.11
N ASP A 518 -2.78 -22.87 -15.53
CA ASP A 518 -2.72 -23.00 -14.07
C ASP A 518 -1.94 -21.80 -13.50
N PRO A 519 -2.58 -20.99 -12.64
CA PRO A 519 -1.93 -19.80 -12.10
C PRO A 519 -0.75 -20.13 -11.17
N PHE A 520 -0.75 -21.27 -10.49
CA PHE A 520 0.31 -21.69 -9.58
C PHE A 520 1.54 -22.30 -10.27
N ARG A 521 1.47 -22.47 -11.60
CA ARG A 521 2.52 -23.02 -12.44
C ARG A 521 3.04 -21.98 -13.45
N GLY A 522 3.06 -20.72 -13.07
CA GLY A 522 3.58 -19.63 -13.91
C GLY A 522 2.65 -19.19 -15.05
N GLY A 523 1.47 -19.81 -15.21
CA GLY A 523 0.55 -19.52 -16.33
C GLY A 523 0.12 -18.06 -16.42
N THR A 524 0.05 -17.36 -15.30
CA THR A 524 -0.31 -15.94 -15.23
C THR A 524 0.70 -15.03 -15.92
N PHE A 525 1.96 -15.43 -16.05
CA PHE A 525 2.99 -14.64 -16.71
C PHE A 525 2.78 -14.48 -18.23
N LEU A 526 2.01 -15.35 -18.88
CA LEU A 526 1.67 -15.17 -20.32
C LEU A 526 1.02 -13.82 -20.59
N PHE A 527 0.14 -13.35 -19.68
CA PHE A 527 -0.55 -12.08 -19.82
C PHE A 527 0.41 -10.88 -19.85
N LEU A 528 1.58 -10.99 -19.25
CA LEU A 528 2.56 -9.90 -19.21
C LEU A 528 3.28 -9.72 -20.55
N HIS A 529 3.43 -10.81 -21.30
CA HIS A 529 4.18 -10.83 -22.57
C HIS A 529 3.28 -10.61 -23.80
N ARG A 530 1.99 -10.93 -23.70
CA ARG A 530 1.06 -10.84 -24.84
C ARG A 530 -0.29 -10.31 -24.40
N ASP A 531 -0.96 -9.60 -25.30
CA ASP A 531 -2.36 -9.22 -25.14
C ASP A 531 -3.25 -10.47 -25.33
N VAL A 532 -3.49 -11.16 -24.23
CA VAL A 532 -4.36 -12.36 -24.13
C VAL A 532 -5.27 -12.22 -22.92
N THR A 533 -6.40 -12.90 -22.94
CA THR A 533 -7.28 -13.05 -21.77
C THR A 533 -6.92 -14.32 -21.03
N LEU A 534 -6.60 -14.24 -19.74
CA LEU A 534 -6.45 -15.44 -18.91
C LEU A 534 -7.80 -15.81 -18.28
N LEU A 535 -8.20 -17.08 -18.39
CA LEU A 535 -9.36 -17.58 -17.66
C LEU A 535 -9.11 -17.56 -16.15
N PHE A 536 -7.86 -17.81 -15.74
CA PHE A 536 -7.39 -17.81 -14.35
C PHE A 536 -6.22 -16.83 -14.19
N PRO A 537 -6.48 -15.51 -14.02
CA PRO A 537 -5.41 -14.50 -13.96
C PRO A 537 -4.72 -14.42 -12.61
N VAL A 538 -5.25 -15.04 -11.56
CA VAL A 538 -4.76 -15.01 -10.18
C VAL A 538 -4.81 -16.41 -9.56
N GLY A 539 -3.94 -16.66 -8.59
CA GLY A 539 -3.82 -17.95 -7.88
C GLY A 539 -4.92 -18.17 -6.83
N ASP A 540 -6.17 -18.04 -7.24
CA ASP A 540 -7.35 -18.29 -6.41
C ASP A 540 -8.11 -19.52 -6.93
N PRO A 541 -8.99 -20.13 -6.13
CA PRO A 541 -9.88 -21.17 -6.62
C PRO A 541 -10.69 -20.69 -7.82
N PRO A 542 -11.01 -21.58 -8.81
CA PRO A 542 -11.83 -21.20 -9.95
C PRO A 542 -13.18 -20.62 -9.51
N LEU A 543 -13.49 -19.40 -9.96
CA LEU A 543 -14.68 -18.67 -9.53
C LEU A 543 -15.91 -19.14 -10.33
N PRO A 544 -17.02 -19.57 -9.68
CA PRO A 544 -18.27 -19.92 -10.36
C PRO A 544 -18.89 -18.73 -11.14
N SER A 545 -18.54 -17.50 -10.76
CA SER A 545 -18.97 -16.29 -11.47
C SER A 545 -18.35 -16.12 -12.87
N ARG A 546 -17.29 -16.87 -13.20
CA ARG A 546 -16.75 -16.97 -14.56
C ARG A 546 -17.41 -18.13 -15.29
N PRO A 547 -18.16 -17.88 -16.39
CA PRO A 547 -18.82 -18.95 -17.11
C PRO A 547 -17.87 -20.08 -17.50
N GLY A 548 -18.17 -21.32 -17.13
CA GLY A 548 -17.41 -22.51 -17.45
C GLY A 548 -16.05 -22.66 -16.74
N ALA A 549 -15.65 -21.73 -15.86
CA ALA A 549 -14.30 -21.76 -15.27
C ALA A 549 -14.08 -22.99 -14.38
N VAL A 550 -15.06 -23.37 -13.57
CA VAL A 550 -14.96 -24.52 -12.66
C VAL A 550 -14.81 -25.82 -13.43
N GLU A 551 -15.63 -26.04 -14.47
CA GLU A 551 -15.60 -27.23 -15.32
C GLU A 551 -14.29 -27.30 -16.12
N VAL A 552 -13.85 -26.18 -16.70
CA VAL A 552 -12.58 -26.08 -17.43
C VAL A 552 -11.41 -26.42 -16.51
N ALA A 553 -11.34 -25.83 -15.31
CA ALA A 553 -10.26 -26.13 -14.36
C ALA A 553 -10.22 -27.62 -13.99
N ALA A 554 -11.38 -28.18 -13.63
CA ALA A 554 -11.45 -29.54 -13.08
C ALA A 554 -11.40 -30.66 -14.12
N ARG A 555 -11.94 -30.44 -15.35
CA ARG A 555 -12.24 -31.52 -16.30
C ARG A 555 -11.92 -31.22 -17.77
N LEU A 556 -11.10 -30.22 -18.08
CA LEU A 556 -10.81 -29.81 -19.47
C LEU A 556 -10.29 -30.96 -20.33
N ASP A 557 -9.53 -31.88 -19.76
CA ASP A 557 -9.03 -33.11 -20.40
C ASP A 557 -10.15 -33.95 -21.07
N ARG A 558 -11.42 -33.76 -20.66
CA ARG A 558 -12.60 -34.50 -21.17
C ARG A 558 -13.41 -33.73 -22.21
N VAL A 559 -12.86 -32.70 -22.82
CA VAL A 559 -13.59 -31.82 -23.77
C VAL A 559 -14.28 -32.56 -24.92
N ARG A 560 -13.76 -33.73 -25.34
CA ARG A 560 -14.35 -34.56 -26.42
C ARG A 560 -15.32 -35.61 -25.91
N SER A 561 -15.24 -35.99 -24.65
CA SER A 561 -16.09 -37.08 -24.08
C SER A 561 -17.20 -36.60 -23.14
N ASP A 562 -17.12 -35.31 -22.70
CA ASP A 562 -18.09 -34.73 -21.79
C ASP A 562 -18.73 -33.47 -22.41
N PRO A 563 -20.04 -33.53 -22.80
CA PRO A 563 -20.73 -32.39 -23.40
C PRO A 563 -20.77 -31.14 -22.47
N ASP A 564 -20.77 -31.34 -21.14
CA ASP A 564 -20.80 -30.24 -20.19
C ASP A 564 -19.49 -29.47 -20.23
N VAL A 565 -18.38 -30.17 -20.35
CA VAL A 565 -17.05 -29.55 -20.51
C VAL A 565 -16.95 -28.82 -21.85
N CYS A 566 -17.47 -29.38 -22.93
CA CYS A 566 -17.53 -28.69 -24.22
C CYS A 566 -18.36 -27.39 -24.11
N ARG A 567 -19.55 -27.42 -23.48
CA ARG A 567 -20.33 -26.20 -23.23
C ARG A 567 -19.56 -25.18 -22.36
N ALA A 568 -18.82 -25.64 -21.36
CA ALA A 568 -17.98 -24.78 -20.51
C ALA A 568 -16.87 -24.09 -21.29
N VAL A 569 -16.20 -24.78 -22.21
CA VAL A 569 -15.19 -24.22 -23.12
C VAL A 569 -15.82 -23.13 -24.01
N PHE A 570 -17.01 -23.38 -24.58
CA PHE A 570 -17.71 -22.33 -25.34
C PHE A 570 -18.09 -21.13 -24.48
N ALA A 571 -18.65 -21.36 -23.30
CA ALA A 571 -19.11 -20.31 -22.40
C ALA A 571 -17.93 -19.46 -21.88
N SER A 572 -16.76 -20.07 -21.64
CA SER A 572 -15.55 -19.38 -21.20
C SER A 572 -14.77 -18.71 -22.33
N GLY A 573 -15.04 -19.09 -23.60
CA GLY A 573 -14.31 -18.62 -24.76
C GLY A 573 -12.87 -19.12 -24.86
N VAL A 574 -12.49 -20.15 -24.10
CA VAL A 574 -11.12 -20.70 -24.11
C VAL A 574 -10.77 -21.26 -25.48
N THR A 575 -9.67 -20.78 -26.02
CA THR A 575 -9.14 -21.20 -27.32
C THR A 575 -7.77 -21.91 -27.21
N HIS A 576 -7.04 -21.64 -26.12
CA HIS A 576 -5.70 -22.19 -25.88
C HIS A 576 -5.55 -22.67 -24.44
N VAL A 577 -4.64 -23.59 -24.23
CA VAL A 577 -4.28 -24.13 -22.92
C VAL A 577 -2.75 -24.12 -22.79
N LEU A 578 -2.27 -23.68 -21.63
CA LEU A 578 -0.88 -23.85 -21.24
C LEU A 578 -0.80 -24.94 -20.18
N THR A 579 0.09 -25.90 -20.38
CA THR A 579 0.38 -26.98 -19.43
C THR A 579 1.86 -27.04 -19.09
N GLY A 580 2.21 -27.69 -17.99
CA GLY A 580 3.59 -27.80 -17.53
C GLY A 580 3.95 -26.73 -16.52
N GLY A 581 5.25 -26.61 -16.22
CA GLY A 581 5.78 -25.81 -15.11
C GLY A 581 5.73 -26.53 -13.78
N ASP A 582 6.66 -26.15 -12.90
CA ASP A 582 6.71 -26.69 -11.54
C ASP A 582 5.61 -26.04 -10.68
N ALA A 583 5.03 -26.81 -9.78
CA ALA A 583 4.02 -26.34 -8.86
C ALA A 583 4.64 -25.46 -7.78
N ASN A 584 4.06 -24.27 -7.56
CA ASN A 584 4.37 -23.48 -6.36
C ASN A 584 3.78 -24.15 -5.12
N ALA A 585 4.43 -23.99 -3.96
CA ALA A 585 3.97 -24.57 -2.69
C ALA A 585 2.55 -24.18 -2.31
N ASP A 586 2.05 -23.04 -2.79
CA ASP A 586 0.68 -22.57 -2.52
C ASP A 586 -0.39 -23.39 -3.28
N GLU A 587 -0.02 -24.12 -4.37
CA GLU A 587 -0.93 -25.02 -5.10
C GLU A 587 -1.46 -26.13 -4.19
N THR A 588 -0.64 -26.64 -3.29
CA THR A 588 -1.01 -27.74 -2.39
C THR A 588 -2.19 -27.41 -1.48
N ALA A 589 -2.41 -26.12 -1.20
CA ALA A 589 -3.52 -25.65 -0.38
C ALA A 589 -4.88 -25.73 -1.08
N LEU A 590 -4.92 -25.75 -2.43
CA LEU A 590 -6.13 -25.83 -3.23
C LEU A 590 -6.48 -27.22 -3.73
N GLY A 591 -5.61 -28.22 -3.49
CA GLY A 591 -5.79 -29.58 -3.95
C GLY A 591 -5.91 -29.69 -5.48
N ASP A 592 -6.85 -30.48 -5.97
CA ASP A 592 -7.01 -30.78 -7.40
C ASP A 592 -7.86 -29.76 -8.19
N ALA A 593 -7.95 -28.52 -7.73
CA ALA A 593 -8.82 -27.51 -8.34
C ALA A 593 -8.55 -27.29 -9.85
N TYR A 594 -7.27 -27.44 -10.28
CA TYR A 594 -6.83 -27.29 -11.67
C TYR A 594 -6.44 -28.61 -12.34
N ALA A 595 -6.83 -29.76 -11.78
CA ALA A 595 -6.45 -31.07 -12.28
C ALA A 595 -6.84 -31.34 -13.75
N GLY A 596 -7.92 -30.72 -14.26
CA GLY A 596 -8.33 -30.84 -15.65
C GLY A 596 -7.34 -30.21 -16.63
N LEU A 597 -6.64 -29.14 -16.22
CA LEU A 597 -5.57 -28.53 -17.03
C LEU A 597 -4.32 -29.42 -17.01
N ALA A 598 -3.93 -29.89 -15.82
CA ALA A 598 -2.71 -30.69 -15.63
C ALA A 598 -2.75 -32.01 -16.43
N ARG A 599 -3.95 -32.57 -16.70
CA ARG A 599 -4.12 -33.81 -17.48
C ARG A 599 -4.12 -33.63 -18.98
N VAL A 600 -4.12 -32.41 -19.51
CA VAL A 600 -3.99 -32.16 -20.94
C VAL A 600 -2.55 -32.44 -21.37
N GLY A 601 -2.37 -33.34 -22.32
CA GLY A 601 -1.05 -33.76 -22.80
C GLY A 601 -1.09 -34.39 -24.19
N SER A 602 0.04 -34.90 -24.65
CA SER A 602 0.15 -35.58 -25.95
C SER A 602 -0.79 -36.80 -25.98
N GLY A 603 -1.70 -36.82 -26.95
CA GLY A 603 -2.70 -37.85 -27.06
C GLY A 603 -4.06 -37.57 -26.38
N THR A 604 -4.19 -36.44 -25.63
CA THR A 604 -5.49 -36.02 -25.12
C THR A 604 -6.38 -35.55 -26.30
N PRO A 605 -7.55 -36.24 -26.57
CA PRO A 605 -8.41 -35.88 -27.68
C PRO A 605 -8.93 -34.43 -27.56
N GLY A 606 -8.89 -33.68 -28.65
CA GLY A 606 -9.41 -32.31 -28.69
C GLY A 606 -8.36 -31.23 -28.45
N PHE A 607 -7.07 -31.60 -28.44
CA PHE A 607 -5.96 -30.66 -28.30
C PHE A 607 -4.90 -30.88 -29.38
N THR A 608 -4.43 -29.79 -29.97
CA THR A 608 -3.33 -29.78 -30.92
C THR A 608 -2.15 -29.02 -30.30
N GLU A 609 -0.99 -29.68 -30.18
CA GLU A 609 0.24 -29.03 -29.70
C GLU A 609 0.67 -27.95 -30.70
N LEU A 610 0.86 -26.72 -30.24
CA LEU A 610 1.33 -25.59 -31.05
C LEU A 610 2.82 -25.34 -30.88
N ALA A 611 3.31 -25.40 -29.65
CA ALA A 611 4.70 -25.14 -29.33
C ALA A 611 5.06 -25.67 -27.94
N ARG A 612 6.36 -25.92 -27.74
CA ARG A 612 6.96 -26.27 -26.46
C ARG A 612 8.16 -25.39 -26.19
N SER A 613 8.30 -24.90 -24.94
CA SER A 613 9.44 -24.14 -24.50
C SER A 613 9.68 -24.38 -23.00
N GLY A 614 10.92 -24.73 -22.64
CA GLY A 614 11.24 -25.14 -21.27
C GLY A 614 10.30 -26.25 -20.76
N PRO A 615 9.74 -26.11 -19.56
CA PRO A 615 8.81 -27.10 -19.02
C PRO A 615 7.38 -26.95 -19.56
N TYR A 616 7.09 -25.93 -20.38
CA TYR A 616 5.74 -25.60 -20.82
C TYR A 616 5.41 -26.11 -22.20
N THR A 617 4.14 -26.48 -22.40
CA THR A 617 3.55 -26.81 -23.70
C THR A 617 2.29 -25.99 -23.92
N LEU A 618 2.21 -25.35 -25.08
CA LEU A 618 1.06 -24.57 -25.52
C LEU A 618 0.20 -25.44 -26.46
N TRP A 619 -1.10 -25.55 -26.16
CA TRP A 619 -2.06 -26.31 -26.90
C TRP A 619 -3.15 -25.40 -27.48
N ARG A 620 -3.63 -25.69 -28.67
CA ARG A 620 -4.88 -25.15 -29.20
C ARG A 620 -6.01 -26.11 -28.82
N VAL A 621 -7.14 -25.57 -28.37
CA VAL A 621 -8.35 -26.35 -28.18
C VAL A 621 -9.04 -26.54 -29.53
N ASP A 622 -9.19 -27.78 -29.99
CA ASP A 622 -9.90 -28.09 -31.20
C ASP A 622 -11.41 -27.94 -30.98
N ARG A 623 -12.12 -27.48 -32.02
CA ARG A 623 -13.58 -27.31 -31.94
C ARG A 623 -14.26 -28.59 -31.46
N CYS A 624 -14.99 -28.50 -30.37
CA CYS A 624 -15.92 -29.52 -29.94
C CYS A 624 -17.36 -29.12 -30.36
N THR A 625 -18.23 -30.07 -30.48
CA THR A 625 -19.67 -29.84 -30.73
C THR A 625 -20.39 -30.06 -29.39
N PRO A 626 -21.07 -29.02 -28.84
CA PRO A 626 -21.73 -29.14 -27.55
C PRO A 626 -22.92 -30.07 -27.57
#